data_02a538001b76b01c583a46ebf872570e
#
_entry.id   02a538001b76b01c583a46ebf872570e
#
_cell.length_a   1.000
_cell.length_b   1.000
_cell.length_c   1.000
_cell.angle_alpha   90.00
_cell.angle_beta   90.00
_cell.angle_gamma   90.00
#
_symmetry.space_group_name_H-M   'P 1'
#
loop_
_entity.id
_entity.type
_entity.pdbx_description
1 polymer ?
#
loop_
_entity_poly.entity_id
_entity_poly.type
_entity_poly.pdbx_seq_one_letter_code
_entity_poly.pdbx_strand_id
1 'polypeptide(L)'
;DMTRGFELVLGHNNTIGDFTYGVKSNATITRSRNKYVERAPDSNKYTNWRNNSNDRNKDLTWGYTMIGQFRDYEEILNSPVQDSNGNKSLLPGDFKYKDLNGDNIIDDNDVSVIGLGNTPFIYFGLNLTAAWKGFDVNVLFQGAGGHKIQLGSAFYQSFMNEGNSNGMAIWIERSHRVDSKDPASEWIIGKLPPVRKAGFANNEKVNSYYLLDADYLRLKNLEIGYTVPKGLTSKIGVDKIRVFFNGSNLLTFTKGWLMKNIDPENNNSNAWYYPQAKMYNFGLSLSF
;
A
#
# COMPACT_ATOMS: atom_id res chain seq x y z
N ASP A 1 -13.69 -22.06 7.67
CA ASP A 1 -13.31 -21.12 6.61
C ASP A 1 -13.78 -21.62 5.24
N MET A 2 -14.00 -20.70 4.32
CA MET A 2 -14.32 -21.01 2.92
C MET A 2 -13.60 -20.01 2.02
N THR A 3 -12.81 -20.53 1.05
CA THR A 3 -12.20 -19.72 0.02
C THR A 3 -12.85 -20.04 -1.32
N ARG A 4 -13.21 -19.02 -2.08
CA ARG A 4 -13.73 -19.12 -3.45
C ARG A 4 -12.94 -18.18 -4.35
N GLY A 5 -12.76 -18.62 -5.60
CA GLY A 5 -12.03 -17.83 -6.57
C GLY A 5 -12.33 -18.21 -8.00
N PHE A 6 -11.83 -17.38 -8.88
CA PHE A 6 -11.84 -17.57 -10.33
C PHE A 6 -10.46 -17.24 -10.85
N GLU A 7 -9.99 -18.04 -11.79
CA GLU A 7 -8.73 -17.81 -12.49
C GLU A 7 -8.95 -17.83 -14.00
N LEU A 8 -8.36 -16.85 -14.69
CA LEU A 8 -8.39 -16.73 -16.14
C LEU A 8 -6.96 -16.61 -16.66
N VAL A 9 -6.63 -17.45 -17.63
CA VAL A 9 -5.36 -17.35 -18.38
C VAL A 9 -5.67 -17.24 -19.86
N LEU A 10 -5.16 -16.18 -20.50
CA LEU A 10 -5.29 -15.95 -21.93
C LEU A 10 -3.90 -15.86 -22.56
N GLY A 11 -3.73 -16.49 -23.70
CA GLY A 11 -2.48 -16.45 -24.45
C GLY A 11 -2.74 -16.35 -25.94
N HIS A 12 -1.95 -15.53 -26.62
CA HIS A 12 -1.96 -15.40 -28.08
C HIS A 12 -0.52 -15.23 -28.57
N ASN A 13 -0.13 -16.03 -29.54
CA ASN A 13 1.15 -15.90 -30.24
C ASN A 13 0.89 -15.87 -31.74
N ASN A 14 1.64 -15.04 -32.46
CA ASN A 14 1.55 -14.99 -33.92
C ASN A 14 2.89 -14.55 -34.55
N THR A 15 3.04 -14.86 -35.84
CA THR A 15 4.19 -14.45 -36.65
C THR A 15 3.67 -13.81 -37.94
N ILE A 16 4.15 -12.60 -38.25
CA ILE A 16 3.79 -11.82 -39.43
C ILE A 16 5.11 -11.45 -40.14
N GLY A 17 5.43 -12.19 -41.19
CA GLY A 17 6.74 -12.07 -41.84
C GLY A 17 7.88 -12.36 -40.85
N ASP A 18 8.79 -11.42 -40.68
CA ASP A 18 9.94 -11.54 -39.74
C ASP A 18 9.59 -11.14 -38.30
N PHE A 19 8.35 -10.69 -38.04
CA PHE A 19 7.94 -10.23 -36.72
C PHE A 19 7.13 -11.32 -35.99
N THR A 20 7.63 -11.76 -34.85
CA THR A 20 6.93 -12.68 -33.96
C THR A 20 6.57 -11.96 -32.67
N TYR A 21 5.35 -12.16 -32.20
CA TYR A 21 4.92 -11.61 -30.91
C TYR A 21 4.10 -12.59 -30.12
N GLY A 22 4.11 -12.40 -28.81
CA GLY A 22 3.31 -13.15 -27.87
C GLY A 22 2.74 -12.23 -26.79
N VAL A 23 1.49 -12.50 -26.40
CA VAL A 23 0.80 -11.87 -25.28
C VAL A 23 0.26 -12.97 -24.41
N LYS A 24 0.61 -12.97 -23.14
CA LYS A 24 0.05 -13.88 -22.14
C LYS A 24 -0.40 -13.07 -20.93
N SER A 25 -1.67 -13.20 -20.58
CA SER A 25 -2.22 -12.58 -19.38
C SER A 25 -2.82 -13.62 -18.44
N ASN A 26 -2.76 -13.36 -17.16
CA ASN A 26 -3.45 -14.12 -16.14
C ASN A 26 -4.10 -13.15 -15.15
N ALA A 27 -5.27 -13.53 -14.64
CA ALA A 27 -5.96 -12.84 -13.58
C ALA A 27 -6.57 -13.86 -12.63
N THR A 28 -6.36 -13.66 -11.34
CA THR A 28 -6.90 -14.51 -10.27
C THR A 28 -7.66 -13.62 -9.31
N ILE A 29 -8.90 -13.99 -8.99
CA ILE A 29 -9.73 -13.32 -7.99
C ILE A 29 -10.09 -14.34 -6.93
N THR A 30 -9.72 -14.07 -5.68
CA THR A 30 -10.00 -14.99 -4.57
C THR A 30 -10.51 -14.23 -3.35
N ARG A 31 -11.46 -14.84 -2.63
CA ARG A 31 -11.95 -14.32 -1.35
C ARG A 31 -12.16 -15.43 -0.34
N SER A 32 -11.69 -15.17 0.88
CA SER A 32 -11.90 -16.06 2.04
C SER A 32 -12.92 -15.47 2.98
N ARG A 33 -13.82 -16.33 3.46
CA ARG A 33 -14.83 -16.00 4.46
C ARG A 33 -14.76 -16.97 5.64
N ASN A 34 -15.01 -16.45 6.83
CA ASN A 34 -15.32 -17.28 7.96
C ASN A 34 -16.74 -17.84 7.78
N LYS A 35 -16.90 -19.14 7.81
CA LYS A 35 -18.25 -19.75 7.75
C LYS A 35 -18.91 -19.79 9.12
N TYR A 36 -18.19 -20.30 10.08
CA TYR A 36 -18.65 -20.39 11.46
C TYR A 36 -17.46 -20.28 12.41
N VAL A 37 -17.60 -19.44 13.40
CA VAL A 37 -16.68 -19.29 14.52
C VAL A 37 -17.54 -19.29 15.79
N GLU A 38 -17.35 -20.28 16.64
CA GLU A 38 -18.02 -20.35 17.92
C GLU A 38 -17.43 -19.31 18.87
N ARG A 39 -18.30 -18.54 19.51
CA ARG A 39 -17.92 -17.53 20.50
C ARG A 39 -19.06 -17.27 21.48
N ALA A 40 -18.71 -16.85 22.68
CA ALA A 40 -19.69 -16.36 23.65
C ALA A 40 -20.29 -15.02 23.18
N PRO A 41 -21.56 -14.74 23.47
CA PRO A 41 -22.16 -13.44 23.21
C PRO A 41 -21.45 -12.33 24.00
N ASP A 42 -21.35 -11.14 23.40
CA ASP A 42 -20.86 -9.94 24.07
C ASP A 42 -21.96 -9.24 24.88
N SER A 43 -21.55 -8.32 25.75
CA SER A 43 -22.42 -7.61 26.69
C SER A 43 -23.51 -6.75 26.03
N ASN A 44 -23.26 -6.25 24.81
CA ASN A 44 -24.23 -5.43 24.08
C ASN A 44 -24.38 -5.87 22.62
N LYS A 45 -25.48 -5.44 21.98
CA LYS A 45 -25.82 -5.83 20.61
C LYS A 45 -24.79 -5.39 19.57
N TYR A 46 -24.24 -4.16 19.72
CA TYR A 46 -23.27 -3.61 18.78
C TYR A 46 -21.94 -4.37 18.86
N THR A 47 -21.39 -4.55 20.04
CA THR A 47 -20.17 -5.31 20.27
C THR A 47 -20.32 -6.75 19.79
N ASN A 48 -21.50 -7.37 20.08
CA ASN A 48 -21.78 -8.72 19.61
C ASN A 48 -21.83 -8.80 18.08
N TRP A 49 -22.44 -7.84 17.41
CA TRP A 49 -22.44 -7.77 15.95
C TRP A 49 -21.04 -7.51 15.40
N ARG A 50 -20.29 -6.55 15.96
CA ARG A 50 -18.94 -6.20 15.54
C ARG A 50 -17.99 -7.38 15.60
N ASN A 51 -17.99 -8.09 16.71
CA ASN A 51 -17.09 -9.21 16.96
C ASN A 51 -17.54 -10.52 16.30
N ASN A 52 -18.79 -10.62 15.84
CA ASN A 52 -19.26 -11.79 15.10
C ASN A 52 -18.65 -11.82 13.69
N SER A 53 -17.75 -12.76 13.46
CA SER A 53 -17.07 -12.95 12.17
C SER A 53 -17.78 -13.93 11.22
N ASN A 54 -18.91 -14.53 11.63
CA ASN A 54 -19.64 -15.50 10.81
C ASN A 54 -20.16 -14.88 9.51
N ASP A 55 -19.97 -15.59 8.41
CA ASP A 55 -20.27 -15.18 7.02
C ASP A 55 -19.62 -13.85 6.57
N ARG A 56 -18.62 -13.36 7.29
CA ARG A 56 -17.84 -12.17 6.90
C ARG A 56 -16.58 -12.54 6.14
N ASN A 57 -16.11 -11.59 5.33
CA ASN A 57 -14.77 -11.67 4.78
C ASN A 57 -13.75 -11.79 5.92
N LYS A 58 -12.78 -12.67 5.76
CA LYS A 58 -11.78 -12.96 6.79
C LYS A 58 -10.83 -11.77 7.01
N ASP A 59 -10.57 -11.02 5.96
CA ASP A 59 -9.60 -9.94 5.92
C ASP A 59 -10.32 -8.59 5.86
N LEU A 60 -10.73 -8.06 7.02
CA LEU A 60 -11.36 -6.75 7.20
C LEU A 60 -10.59 -5.94 8.22
N THR A 61 -10.38 -4.66 7.92
CA THR A 61 -9.80 -3.71 8.87
C THR A 61 -10.90 -2.94 9.58
N TRP A 62 -10.89 -3.00 10.90
CA TRP A 62 -11.79 -2.27 11.78
C TRP A 62 -11.04 -1.09 12.39
N GLY A 63 -11.68 0.06 12.46
CA GLY A 63 -11.08 1.28 12.99
C GLY A 63 -12.02 2.47 12.92
N TYR A 64 -11.48 3.63 13.22
CA TYR A 64 -12.20 4.89 13.22
C TYR A 64 -12.21 5.52 11.82
N THR A 65 -13.37 6.06 11.43
CA THR A 65 -13.47 6.85 10.19
C THR A 65 -12.97 8.26 10.45
N MET A 66 -11.81 8.62 9.89
CA MET A 66 -11.28 9.99 9.93
C MET A 66 -12.07 10.86 8.96
N ILE A 67 -12.59 12.00 9.44
CA ILE A 67 -13.40 12.97 8.68
C ILE A 67 -12.67 14.29 8.40
N GLY A 68 -11.44 14.43 8.86
CA GLY A 68 -10.61 15.62 8.67
C GLY A 68 -9.63 15.83 9.81
N GLN A 69 -9.04 17.01 9.81
CA GLN A 69 -8.22 17.54 10.92
C GLN A 69 -8.93 18.74 11.51
N PHE A 70 -8.76 18.95 12.80
CA PHE A 70 -9.28 20.16 13.44
C PHE A 70 -8.58 21.41 12.88
N ARG A 71 -9.34 22.43 12.53
CA ARG A 71 -8.81 23.71 12.00
C ARG A 71 -8.32 24.63 13.12
N ASP A 72 -9.07 24.68 14.20
CA ASP A 72 -8.87 25.62 15.30
C ASP A 72 -9.43 25.07 16.61
N TYR A 73 -9.21 25.82 17.70
CA TYR A 73 -9.70 25.44 19.03
C TYR A 73 -11.23 25.56 19.16
N GLU A 74 -11.89 26.44 18.41
CA GLU A 74 -13.34 26.57 18.42
C GLU A 74 -14.00 25.30 17.89
N GLU A 75 -13.48 24.78 16.77
CA GLU A 75 -13.94 23.50 16.23
C GLU A 75 -13.71 22.34 17.20
N ILE A 76 -12.56 22.31 17.90
CA ILE A 76 -12.25 21.28 18.91
C ILE A 76 -13.28 21.30 20.04
N LEU A 77 -13.61 22.47 20.57
CA LEU A 77 -14.56 22.63 21.70
C LEU A 77 -15.99 22.26 21.32
N ASN A 78 -16.38 22.47 20.06
CA ASN A 78 -17.71 22.17 19.54
C ASN A 78 -17.85 20.79 18.90
N SER A 79 -16.83 19.92 19.02
CA SER A 79 -16.82 18.57 18.45
C SER A 79 -17.03 17.50 19.54
N PRO A 80 -17.48 16.29 19.15
CA PRO A 80 -17.55 15.15 20.05
C PRO A 80 -16.25 14.93 20.83
N VAL A 81 -16.36 14.50 22.08
CA VAL A 81 -15.20 14.26 22.93
C VAL A 81 -14.47 13.01 22.45
N GLN A 82 -13.19 13.15 22.06
CA GLN A 82 -12.41 12.02 21.51
C GLN A 82 -11.08 11.73 22.23
N ASP A 83 -10.73 12.55 23.25
CA ASP A 83 -9.52 12.37 24.07
C ASP A 83 -9.82 11.88 25.50
N SER A 84 -11.07 11.56 25.80
CA SER A 84 -11.57 11.20 27.15
C SER A 84 -11.32 12.28 28.22
N ASN A 85 -11.01 13.53 27.81
CA ASN A 85 -10.69 14.64 28.73
C ASN A 85 -11.35 15.97 28.28
N GLY A 86 -12.53 15.90 27.66
CA GLY A 86 -13.25 17.08 27.16
C GLY A 86 -12.48 17.84 26.08
N ASN A 87 -11.74 17.13 25.25
CA ASN A 87 -10.92 17.63 24.14
C ASN A 87 -9.78 18.59 24.55
N LYS A 88 -9.41 18.64 25.83
CA LYS A 88 -8.39 19.57 26.35
C LYS A 88 -6.98 19.24 25.90
N SER A 89 -6.71 18.00 25.47
CA SER A 89 -5.40 17.56 24.99
C SER A 89 -5.23 17.73 23.47
N LEU A 90 -6.31 18.07 22.75
CA LEU A 90 -6.29 18.23 21.30
C LEU A 90 -5.70 19.57 20.87
N LEU A 91 -5.10 19.56 19.68
CA LEU A 91 -4.57 20.74 19.01
C LEU A 91 -5.15 20.84 17.57
N PRO A 92 -5.17 22.04 17.00
CA PRO A 92 -5.43 22.19 15.57
C PRO A 92 -4.46 21.31 14.76
N GLY A 93 -5.01 20.61 13.75
CA GLY A 93 -4.27 19.60 12.97
C GLY A 93 -4.38 18.18 13.52
N ASP A 94 -4.86 17.93 14.72
CA ASP A 94 -5.17 16.59 15.21
C ASP A 94 -6.33 15.97 14.41
N PHE A 95 -6.37 14.65 14.31
CA PHE A 95 -7.39 13.93 13.57
C PHE A 95 -8.75 14.04 14.25
N LYS A 96 -9.76 14.26 13.42
CA LYS A 96 -11.17 14.31 13.78
C LYS A 96 -11.87 13.05 13.29
N TYR A 97 -12.57 12.37 14.17
CA TYR A 97 -13.26 11.12 13.89
C TYR A 97 -14.78 11.29 13.82
N LYS A 98 -15.40 10.39 13.09
CA LYS A 98 -16.84 10.35 12.92
C LYS A 98 -17.48 9.70 14.14
N ASP A 99 -18.41 10.40 14.77
CA ASP A 99 -19.35 9.84 15.73
C ASP A 99 -20.42 9.05 14.96
N LEU A 100 -20.43 7.73 15.14
CA LEU A 100 -21.32 6.84 14.41
C LEU A 100 -22.65 6.59 15.12
N ASN A 101 -22.66 6.64 16.44
CA ASN A 101 -23.85 6.39 17.27
C ASN A 101 -24.58 7.68 17.70
N GLY A 102 -23.95 8.85 17.56
CA GLY A 102 -24.51 10.16 17.85
C GLY A 102 -24.57 10.51 19.33
N ASP A 103 -23.69 9.92 20.16
CA ASP A 103 -23.67 10.17 21.61
C ASP A 103 -22.69 11.29 22.02
N ASN A 104 -22.03 11.95 21.06
CA ASN A 104 -21.02 12.99 21.23
C ASN A 104 -19.74 12.53 21.95
N ILE A 105 -19.44 11.23 21.93
CA ILE A 105 -18.21 10.65 22.47
C ILE A 105 -17.61 9.72 21.41
N ILE A 106 -16.35 9.88 21.08
CA ILE A 106 -15.64 8.99 20.16
C ILE A 106 -14.96 7.88 20.95
N ASP A 107 -15.60 6.73 20.97
CA ASP A 107 -15.13 5.55 21.69
C ASP A 107 -15.21 4.26 20.81
N ASP A 108 -15.13 3.09 21.43
CA ASP A 108 -15.19 1.81 20.73
C ASP A 108 -16.52 1.55 20.00
N ASN A 109 -17.59 2.27 20.31
CA ASN A 109 -18.87 2.18 19.61
C ASN A 109 -18.82 2.85 18.22
N ASP A 110 -17.82 3.69 17.96
CA ASP A 110 -17.58 4.34 16.65
C ASP A 110 -16.62 3.57 15.75
N VAL A 111 -16.14 2.41 16.19
CA VAL A 111 -15.28 1.54 15.38
C VAL A 111 -16.14 0.77 14.38
N SER A 112 -15.84 0.92 13.10
CA SER A 112 -16.51 0.21 11.99
C SER A 112 -15.53 -0.41 11.01
N VAL A 113 -16.01 -1.12 10.00
CA VAL A 113 -15.16 -1.58 8.89
C VAL A 113 -14.73 -0.38 8.06
N ILE A 114 -13.45 -0.03 8.11
CA ILE A 114 -12.86 1.07 7.35
C ILE A 114 -12.22 0.61 6.03
N GLY A 115 -12.06 -0.69 5.83
CA GLY A 115 -11.54 -1.25 4.58
C GLY A 115 -11.28 -2.74 4.62
N LEU A 116 -10.77 -3.23 3.50
CA LEU A 116 -10.22 -4.57 3.41
C LEU A 116 -8.88 -4.61 4.16
N GLY A 117 -8.41 -5.81 4.48
CA GLY A 117 -7.11 -6.03 5.06
C GLY A 117 -5.97 -6.08 4.03
N ASN A 118 -4.87 -6.67 4.43
CA ASN A 118 -3.62 -6.64 3.67
C ASN A 118 -3.45 -7.77 2.65
N THR A 119 -4.41 -8.67 2.53
CA THR A 119 -4.36 -9.75 1.55
C THR A 119 -5.05 -9.33 0.25
N PRO A 120 -4.33 -9.21 -0.87
CA PRO A 120 -4.94 -8.91 -2.16
C PRO A 120 -5.98 -9.97 -2.53
N PHE A 121 -7.13 -9.54 -3.04
CA PHE A 121 -8.10 -10.46 -3.60
C PHE A 121 -8.04 -10.56 -5.12
N ILE A 122 -7.30 -9.66 -5.79
CA ILE A 122 -7.02 -9.69 -7.23
C ILE A 122 -5.51 -9.75 -7.41
N TYR A 123 -5.04 -10.72 -8.21
CA TYR A 123 -3.69 -10.77 -8.75
C TYR A 123 -3.76 -10.82 -10.25
N PHE A 124 -2.87 -10.12 -10.93
CA PHE A 124 -2.79 -10.18 -12.38
C PHE A 124 -1.36 -10.05 -12.88
N GLY A 125 -1.13 -10.67 -14.04
CA GLY A 125 0.13 -10.61 -14.76
C GLY A 125 -0.11 -10.43 -16.25
N LEU A 126 0.80 -9.70 -16.91
CA LEU A 126 0.83 -9.52 -18.35
C LEU A 126 2.26 -9.68 -18.84
N ASN A 127 2.47 -10.73 -19.64
CA ASN A 127 3.75 -10.95 -20.31
C ASN A 127 3.61 -10.65 -21.80
N LEU A 128 4.47 -9.75 -22.28
CA LEU A 128 4.57 -9.35 -23.68
C LEU A 128 5.93 -9.77 -24.22
N THR A 129 5.94 -10.47 -25.35
CA THR A 129 7.16 -10.83 -26.06
C THR A 129 7.09 -10.32 -27.49
N ALA A 130 8.22 -9.90 -28.00
CA ALA A 130 8.35 -9.55 -29.42
C ALA A 130 9.75 -9.89 -29.92
N ALA A 131 9.83 -10.34 -31.17
CA ALA A 131 11.11 -10.58 -31.85
C ALA A 131 11.04 -10.12 -33.32
N TRP A 132 12.08 -9.42 -33.76
CA TRP A 132 12.18 -8.92 -35.12
C TRP A 132 13.64 -8.71 -35.53
N LYS A 133 14.06 -9.38 -36.63
CA LYS A 133 15.38 -9.23 -37.25
C LYS A 133 16.56 -9.24 -36.25
N GLY A 134 16.55 -10.20 -35.35
CA GLY A 134 17.58 -10.36 -34.32
C GLY A 134 17.34 -9.62 -33.02
N PHE A 135 16.47 -8.62 -32.98
CA PHE A 135 16.00 -8.01 -31.74
C PHE A 135 14.95 -8.89 -31.08
N ASP A 136 15.01 -8.97 -29.78
CA ASP A 136 14.00 -9.60 -28.93
C ASP A 136 13.72 -8.75 -27.69
N VAL A 137 12.45 -8.73 -27.28
CA VAL A 137 11.98 -8.02 -26.09
C VAL A 137 11.06 -8.94 -25.29
N ASN A 138 11.22 -8.95 -23.99
CA ASN A 138 10.32 -9.58 -23.04
C ASN A 138 9.99 -8.61 -21.93
N VAL A 139 8.69 -8.38 -21.71
CA VAL A 139 8.18 -7.43 -20.70
C VAL A 139 7.18 -8.15 -19.82
N LEU A 140 7.42 -8.17 -18.52
CA LEU A 140 6.50 -8.70 -17.53
C LEU A 140 5.97 -7.58 -16.62
N PHE A 141 4.68 -7.35 -16.70
CA PHE A 141 3.94 -6.58 -15.71
C PHE A 141 3.28 -7.51 -14.70
N GLN A 142 3.30 -7.13 -13.45
CA GLN A 142 2.64 -7.80 -12.34
C GLN A 142 1.89 -6.76 -11.50
N GLY A 143 0.73 -7.13 -11.00
CA GLY A 143 -0.03 -6.28 -10.10
C GLY A 143 -0.92 -7.07 -9.15
N ALA A 144 -1.33 -6.38 -8.11
CA ALA A 144 -2.31 -6.87 -7.17
C ALA A 144 -3.25 -5.74 -6.77
N GLY A 145 -4.45 -6.09 -6.34
CA GLY A 145 -5.46 -5.11 -5.97
C GLY A 145 -6.50 -5.62 -4.99
N GLY A 146 -7.28 -4.67 -4.50
CA GLY A 146 -8.33 -4.91 -3.53
C GLY A 146 -7.79 -5.23 -2.13
N HIS A 147 -6.67 -4.63 -1.75
CA HIS A 147 -6.10 -4.76 -0.41
C HIS A 147 -5.60 -3.41 0.11
N LYS A 148 -5.41 -3.35 1.41
CA LYS A 148 -4.96 -2.13 2.09
C LYS A 148 -3.86 -2.46 3.08
N ILE A 149 -2.97 -1.50 3.31
CA ILE A 149 -1.93 -1.58 4.33
C ILE A 149 -2.23 -0.55 5.41
N GLN A 150 -2.44 -1.02 6.65
CA GLN A 150 -2.49 -0.14 7.81
C GLN A 150 -1.08 0.25 8.19
N LEU A 151 -0.79 1.55 8.18
CA LEU A 151 0.51 2.05 8.66
C LEU A 151 0.69 1.78 10.15
N GLY A 152 1.89 1.42 10.53
CA GLY A 152 2.28 1.17 11.92
C GLY A 152 2.95 2.38 12.58
N SER A 153 3.37 2.17 13.82
CA SER A 153 3.90 3.23 14.71
C SER A 153 5.07 4.02 14.11
N ALA A 154 5.92 3.41 13.31
CA ALA A 154 7.02 4.12 12.64
C ALA A 154 6.56 5.29 11.75
N PHE A 155 5.32 5.25 11.25
CA PHE A 155 4.76 6.29 10.39
C PHE A 155 3.92 7.32 11.14
N TYR A 156 3.19 6.94 12.21
CA TYR A 156 2.31 7.85 12.93
C TYR A 156 2.88 8.37 14.25
N GLN A 157 4.00 7.82 14.72
CA GLN A 157 4.77 8.37 15.83
C GLN A 157 6.00 9.10 15.28
N SER A 158 5.99 10.42 15.33
CA SER A 158 7.07 11.23 14.77
C SER A 158 8.43 10.94 15.41
N PHE A 159 8.45 10.64 16.71
CA PHE A 159 9.64 10.31 17.48
C PHE A 159 9.30 9.14 18.41
N MET A 160 9.67 7.94 18.00
CA MET A 160 9.50 6.73 18.82
C MET A 160 10.42 6.73 20.04
N ASN A 161 10.26 5.76 20.93
CA ASN A 161 11.08 5.59 22.13
C ASN A 161 11.13 6.86 23.00
N GLU A 162 9.95 7.39 23.35
CA GLU A 162 9.82 8.58 24.21
C GLU A 162 10.49 9.84 23.64
N GLY A 163 10.63 9.93 22.32
CA GLY A 163 11.26 11.05 21.64
C GLY A 163 12.73 10.87 21.31
N ASN A 164 13.29 9.68 21.54
CA ASN A 164 14.73 9.41 21.34
C ASN A 164 15.08 8.85 19.94
N SER A 165 14.10 8.68 19.05
CA SER A 165 14.35 8.23 17.67
C SER A 165 14.36 9.37 16.67
N ASN A 166 14.91 9.12 15.48
CA ASN A 166 14.85 10.06 14.38
C ASN A 166 13.44 10.13 13.79
N GLY A 167 12.98 11.33 13.44
CA GLY A 167 11.75 11.53 12.68
C GLY A 167 11.96 11.18 11.20
N MET A 168 10.93 10.59 10.57
CA MET A 168 10.92 10.36 9.14
C MET A 168 10.71 11.69 8.37
N ALA A 169 11.25 11.80 7.16
CA ALA A 169 11.11 13.00 6.33
C ALA A 169 9.65 13.38 6.01
N ILE A 170 8.71 12.44 6.06
CA ILE A 170 7.28 12.72 5.86
C ILE A 170 6.73 13.73 6.87
N TRP A 171 7.33 13.82 8.08
CA TRP A 171 6.89 14.73 9.14
C TRP A 171 7.19 16.21 8.86
N ILE A 172 7.86 16.53 7.74
CA ILE A 172 7.93 17.90 7.23
C ILE A 172 6.54 18.43 6.87
N GLU A 173 5.64 17.52 6.42
CA GLU A 173 4.25 17.83 6.04
C GLU A 173 3.27 17.87 7.24
N ARG A 174 3.76 17.98 8.46
CA ARG A 174 2.95 18.04 9.67
C ARG A 174 2.23 19.37 9.86
N SER A 175 1.14 19.35 10.58
CA SER A 175 0.53 20.58 11.13
C SER A 175 1.45 21.19 12.18
N HIS A 176 1.60 22.50 12.16
CA HIS A 176 2.48 23.23 13.09
C HIS A 176 2.07 24.69 13.23
N ARG A 177 2.58 25.38 14.25
CA ARG A 177 2.43 26.82 14.39
C ARG A 177 3.39 27.54 13.43
N VAL A 178 3.00 28.73 12.98
CA VAL A 178 3.89 29.64 12.18
C VAL A 178 5.14 29.95 12.98
N ASP A 179 4.98 30.38 14.24
CA ASP A 179 6.06 30.52 15.21
C ASP A 179 5.87 29.49 16.34
N SER A 180 6.78 28.54 16.43
CA SER A 180 6.75 27.48 17.46
C SER A 180 6.97 27.98 18.88
N LYS A 181 7.53 29.20 19.05
CA LYS A 181 7.82 29.83 20.35
C LYS A 181 6.67 30.69 20.85
N ASP A 182 5.76 31.10 19.96
CA ASP A 182 4.59 31.90 20.32
C ASP A 182 3.34 31.03 20.46
N PRO A 183 2.81 30.84 21.69
CA PRO A 183 1.58 30.09 21.93
C PRO A 183 0.34 30.69 21.25
N ALA A 184 0.35 31.97 20.89
CA ALA A 184 -0.74 32.64 20.19
C ALA A 184 -0.62 32.60 18.67
N SER A 185 0.49 32.09 18.14
CA SER A 185 0.74 32.00 16.71
C SER A 185 -0.30 31.13 16.01
N GLU A 186 -0.64 31.51 14.78
CA GLU A 186 -1.56 30.76 13.91
C GLU A 186 -1.05 29.33 13.61
N TRP A 187 -2.00 28.45 13.33
CA TRP A 187 -1.72 27.10 12.92
C TRP A 187 -1.72 26.94 11.39
N ILE A 188 -0.72 26.28 10.88
CA ILE A 188 -0.67 25.77 9.50
C ILE A 188 -1.09 24.31 9.56
N ILE A 189 -2.22 23.97 8.94
CA ILE A 189 -2.71 22.59 8.87
C ILE A 189 -2.01 21.89 7.72
N GLY A 190 -1.18 20.90 8.06
CA GLY A 190 -0.44 20.07 7.12
C GLY A 190 -1.19 18.79 6.78
N LYS A 191 -0.51 17.86 6.09
CA LYS A 191 -1.06 16.53 5.78
C LYS A 191 -1.03 15.59 6.97
N LEU A 192 -0.10 15.77 7.89
CA LEU A 192 0.04 14.97 9.11
C LEU A 192 -0.35 15.80 10.34
N PRO A 193 -0.77 15.14 11.42
CA PRO A 193 -1.07 15.84 12.67
C PRO A 193 0.17 16.52 13.26
N PRO A 194 0.01 17.39 14.26
CA PRO A 194 1.14 17.98 14.98
C PRO A 194 2.03 16.92 15.61
N VAL A 195 3.32 17.21 15.67
CA VAL A 195 4.27 16.35 16.37
C VAL A 195 3.89 16.25 17.83
N ARG A 196 3.74 15.04 18.32
CA ARG A 196 3.44 14.72 19.71
C ARG A 196 4.53 13.83 20.28
N LYS A 197 4.68 13.84 21.59
CA LYS A 197 5.41 12.78 22.26
C LYS A 197 4.71 11.44 21.98
N ALA A 198 5.47 10.37 21.81
CA ALA A 198 4.93 9.02 21.63
C ALA A 198 3.89 8.69 22.73
N GLY A 199 2.79 8.03 22.33
CA GLY A 199 1.69 7.70 23.23
C GLY A 199 0.50 8.66 23.21
N PHE A 200 0.42 9.60 22.24
CA PHE A 200 -0.80 10.40 22.06
C PHE A 200 -1.88 9.60 21.32
N ALA A 201 -2.72 8.93 22.10
CA ALA A 201 -3.67 7.94 21.64
C ALA A 201 -4.64 8.42 20.55
N ASN A 202 -5.02 9.71 20.54
CA ASN A 202 -5.99 10.20 19.55
C ASN A 202 -5.51 10.03 18.10
N ASN A 203 -4.27 10.44 17.79
CA ASN A 203 -3.73 10.37 16.43
C ASN A 203 -3.21 8.98 16.06
N GLU A 204 -3.09 8.08 17.05
CA GLU A 204 -2.53 6.75 16.88
C GLU A 204 -3.59 5.65 16.78
N LYS A 205 -4.87 6.00 16.90
CA LYS A 205 -5.98 5.08 16.67
C LYS A 205 -5.88 4.46 15.28
N VAL A 206 -6.25 3.18 15.14
CA VAL A 206 -6.45 2.57 13.83
C VAL A 206 -7.53 3.34 13.09
N ASN A 207 -7.20 3.98 11.99
CA ASN A 207 -8.11 4.89 11.31
C ASN A 207 -7.98 4.84 9.78
N SER A 208 -8.96 5.39 9.10
CA SER A 208 -9.04 5.37 7.64
C SER A 208 -7.96 6.20 6.94
N TYR A 209 -7.31 7.14 7.62
CA TYR A 209 -6.22 7.95 7.04
C TYR A 209 -4.93 7.14 6.87
N TYR A 210 -4.59 6.34 7.87
CA TYR A 210 -3.41 5.49 7.85
C TYR A 210 -3.67 4.10 7.22
N LEU A 211 -4.90 3.86 6.74
CA LEU A 211 -5.24 2.67 5.97
C LEU A 211 -5.11 2.95 4.48
N LEU A 212 -3.94 2.67 3.93
CA LEU A 212 -3.58 3.01 2.56
C LEU A 212 -4.10 1.99 1.55
N ASP A 213 -4.52 2.47 0.38
CA ASP A 213 -4.79 1.64 -0.79
C ASP A 213 -3.45 1.12 -1.32
N ALA A 214 -3.27 -0.20 -1.26
CA ALA A 214 -2.03 -0.86 -1.65
C ALA A 214 -2.09 -1.48 -3.06
N ASP A 215 -3.11 -1.15 -3.86
CA ASP A 215 -3.18 -1.55 -5.25
C ASP A 215 -1.95 -1.06 -6.01
N TYR A 216 -1.37 -1.93 -6.83
CA TYR A 216 -0.17 -1.58 -7.60
C TYR A 216 -0.11 -2.27 -8.96
N LEU A 217 0.65 -1.65 -9.85
CA LEU A 217 1.15 -2.23 -11.09
C LEU A 217 2.67 -2.05 -11.12
N ARG A 218 3.40 -3.13 -11.38
CA ARG A 218 4.88 -3.13 -11.44
C ARG A 218 5.38 -3.65 -12.77
N LEU A 219 6.32 -2.93 -13.38
CA LEU A 219 7.19 -3.48 -14.42
C LEU A 219 8.21 -4.38 -13.72
N LYS A 220 7.87 -5.68 -13.64
CA LYS A 220 8.59 -6.68 -12.86
C LYS A 220 9.89 -7.07 -13.53
N ASN A 221 9.82 -7.36 -14.85
CA ASN A 221 10.99 -7.66 -15.67
C ASN A 221 10.88 -6.98 -17.03
N LEU A 222 12.01 -6.49 -17.50
CA LEU A 222 12.22 -6.03 -18.86
C LEU A 222 13.51 -6.65 -19.36
N GLU A 223 13.45 -7.39 -20.45
CA GLU A 223 14.63 -7.87 -21.15
C GLU A 223 14.59 -7.40 -22.61
N ILE A 224 15.70 -6.85 -23.08
CA ILE A 224 15.91 -6.44 -24.46
C ILE A 224 17.19 -7.09 -24.93
N GLY A 225 17.13 -7.90 -25.99
CA GLY A 225 18.26 -8.61 -26.56
C GLY A 225 18.45 -8.30 -28.03
N TYR A 226 19.68 -8.53 -28.49
CA TYR A 226 20.02 -8.53 -29.90
C TYR A 226 20.92 -9.72 -30.21
N THR A 227 20.48 -10.55 -31.13
CA THR A 227 21.26 -11.67 -31.68
C THR A 227 21.95 -11.24 -32.96
N VAL A 228 23.27 -11.31 -32.98
CA VAL A 228 24.08 -10.93 -34.15
C VAL A 228 23.81 -11.90 -35.29
N PRO A 229 23.62 -11.40 -36.54
CA PRO A 229 23.39 -12.28 -37.70
C PRO A 229 24.50 -13.33 -37.92
N LYS A 230 24.08 -14.56 -38.22
CA LYS A 230 25.00 -15.71 -38.38
C LYS A 230 26.10 -15.45 -39.41
N GLY A 231 25.84 -14.67 -40.48
CA GLY A 231 26.85 -14.32 -41.48
C GLY A 231 28.03 -13.49 -40.94
N LEU A 232 27.89 -12.84 -39.76
CA LEU A 232 28.99 -12.17 -39.09
C LEU A 232 29.67 -13.06 -38.06
N THR A 233 28.93 -13.85 -37.30
CA THR A 233 29.49 -14.69 -36.22
C THR A 233 30.27 -15.87 -36.75
N SER A 234 29.85 -16.45 -37.87
CA SER A 234 30.55 -17.58 -38.52
C SER A 234 31.96 -17.22 -38.98
N LYS A 235 32.23 -15.93 -39.28
CA LYS A 235 33.58 -15.48 -39.68
C LYS A 235 34.60 -15.58 -38.55
N ILE A 236 34.15 -15.64 -37.32
CA ILE A 236 35.00 -15.73 -36.11
C ILE A 236 34.84 -17.08 -35.39
N GLY A 237 34.19 -18.07 -36.03
CA GLY A 237 34.02 -19.42 -35.49
C GLY A 237 33.01 -19.51 -34.32
N VAL A 238 32.09 -18.57 -34.19
CA VAL A 238 31.05 -18.56 -33.16
C VAL A 238 29.68 -18.80 -33.81
N ASP A 239 28.91 -19.74 -33.28
CA ASP A 239 27.59 -20.06 -33.82
C ASP A 239 26.55 -18.96 -33.52
N LYS A 240 26.55 -18.42 -32.31
CA LYS A 240 25.60 -17.41 -31.89
C LYS A 240 26.22 -16.44 -30.89
N ILE A 241 26.00 -15.15 -31.12
CA ILE A 241 26.31 -14.08 -30.17
C ILE A 241 25.00 -13.32 -29.87
N ARG A 242 24.62 -13.27 -28.61
CA ARG A 242 23.48 -12.44 -28.16
C ARG A 242 23.95 -11.51 -27.04
N VAL A 243 23.74 -10.20 -27.21
CA VAL A 243 23.91 -9.19 -26.18
C VAL A 243 22.54 -8.83 -25.63
N PHE A 244 22.43 -8.62 -24.33
CA PHE A 244 21.15 -8.28 -23.73
C PHE A 244 21.28 -7.37 -22.52
N PHE A 245 20.23 -6.63 -22.31
CA PHE A 245 19.95 -5.89 -21.08
C PHE A 245 18.77 -6.57 -20.38
N ASN A 246 18.88 -6.75 -19.06
CA ASN A 246 17.78 -7.20 -18.22
C ASN A 246 17.61 -6.27 -17.03
N GLY A 247 16.39 -5.84 -16.77
CA GLY A 247 16.04 -5.01 -15.64
C GLY A 247 14.91 -5.61 -14.81
N SER A 248 15.03 -5.55 -13.48
CA SER A 248 14.00 -6.03 -12.56
C SER A 248 13.49 -4.93 -11.64
N ASN A 249 12.18 -4.94 -11.33
CA ASN A 249 11.48 -3.99 -10.47
C ASN A 249 11.67 -2.52 -10.90
N LEU A 250 11.72 -2.24 -12.20
CA LEU A 250 12.12 -0.93 -12.74
C LEU A 250 11.15 0.18 -12.38
N LEU A 251 9.85 -0.08 -12.47
CA LEU A 251 8.78 0.88 -12.23
C LEU A 251 7.71 0.25 -11.35
N THR A 252 7.21 1.00 -10.38
CA THR A 252 6.05 0.62 -9.55
C THR A 252 5.10 1.79 -9.49
N PHE A 253 3.85 1.56 -9.85
CA PHE A 253 2.76 2.53 -9.82
C PHE A 253 1.85 2.19 -8.66
N THR A 254 1.63 3.15 -7.75
CA THR A 254 0.77 3.05 -6.56
C THR A 254 -0.06 4.31 -6.43
N LYS A 255 -1.11 4.26 -5.61
CA LYS A 255 -1.94 5.42 -5.28
C LYS A 255 -1.50 6.06 -3.96
N GLY A 256 -1.70 7.37 -3.88
CA GLY A 256 -1.47 8.14 -2.65
C GLY A 256 0.00 8.48 -2.38
N TRP A 257 0.19 9.58 -1.64
CA TRP A 257 1.52 10.14 -1.40
C TRP A 257 2.35 9.31 -0.38
N LEU A 258 1.69 8.70 0.62
CA LEU A 258 2.36 7.86 1.61
C LEU A 258 2.84 6.53 1.02
N MET A 259 2.09 5.94 0.07
CA MET A 259 2.48 4.69 -0.59
C MET A 259 3.78 4.79 -1.39
N LYS A 260 4.21 5.99 -1.78
CA LYS A 260 5.52 6.18 -2.45
C LYS A 260 6.72 5.77 -1.59
N ASN A 261 6.53 5.68 -0.28
CA ASN A 261 7.58 5.36 0.69
C ASN A 261 7.53 3.89 1.14
N ILE A 262 6.60 3.09 0.60
CA ILE A 262 6.34 1.72 1.03
C ILE A 262 6.28 0.82 -0.20
N ASP A 263 6.81 -0.40 -0.08
CA ASP A 263 6.63 -1.40 -1.12
C ASP A 263 5.25 -2.05 -0.97
N PRO A 264 4.36 -1.99 -1.99
CA PRO A 264 3.02 -2.54 -1.91
C PRO A 264 2.96 -4.06 -1.86
N GLU A 265 4.04 -4.77 -2.23
CA GLU A 265 4.16 -6.23 -2.09
C GLU A 265 4.51 -6.64 -0.65
N ASN A 266 4.95 -5.69 0.17
CA ASN A 266 5.35 -5.96 1.54
C ASN A 266 4.31 -5.41 2.51
N ASN A 267 3.66 -6.31 3.24
CA ASN A 267 2.62 -5.96 4.23
C ASN A 267 3.19 -5.59 5.61
N ASN A 268 4.49 -5.31 5.73
CA ASN A 268 5.07 -4.81 6.97
C ASN A 268 4.68 -3.34 7.18
N SER A 269 3.74 -3.12 8.06
CA SER A 269 3.15 -1.81 8.36
C SER A 269 4.16 -0.78 8.87
N ASN A 270 5.28 -1.19 9.46
CA ASN A 270 6.33 -0.31 9.98
C ASN A 270 7.47 -0.06 8.99
N ALA A 271 7.41 -0.62 7.77
CA ALA A 271 8.49 -0.55 6.79
C ALA A 271 9.89 -1.02 7.30
N TRP A 272 9.91 -1.89 8.30
CA TRP A 272 11.15 -2.49 8.82
C TRP A 272 11.56 -3.69 7.98
N TYR A 273 11.89 -3.42 6.73
CA TYR A 273 12.35 -4.41 5.77
C TYR A 273 13.40 -3.80 4.85
N TYR A 274 14.17 -4.66 4.22
CA TYR A 274 15.11 -4.23 3.19
C TYR A 274 14.34 -3.81 1.93
N PRO A 275 14.50 -2.58 1.42
CA PRO A 275 13.79 -2.13 0.23
C PRO A 275 14.08 -3.03 -0.98
N GLN A 276 13.07 -3.30 -1.80
CA GLN A 276 13.28 -4.03 -3.04
C GLN A 276 14.18 -3.23 -3.99
N ALA A 277 15.30 -3.84 -4.37
CA ALA A 277 16.23 -3.21 -5.28
C ALA A 277 15.71 -3.21 -6.72
N LYS A 278 15.97 -2.12 -7.43
CA LYS A 278 15.96 -2.11 -8.90
C LYS A 278 17.27 -2.70 -9.36
N MET A 279 17.22 -3.68 -10.24
CA MET A 279 18.42 -4.32 -10.77
C MET A 279 18.54 -4.05 -12.26
N TYR A 280 19.77 -3.83 -12.70
CA TYR A 280 20.14 -3.60 -14.09
C TYR A 280 21.30 -4.51 -14.43
N ASN A 281 21.11 -5.43 -15.35
CA ASN A 281 22.10 -6.39 -15.77
C ASN A 281 22.37 -6.25 -17.27
N PHE A 282 23.62 -6.32 -17.65
CA PHE A 282 24.07 -6.43 -19.03
C PHE A 282 24.75 -7.78 -19.22
N GLY A 283 24.38 -8.49 -20.25
CA GLY A 283 24.88 -9.84 -20.48
C GLY A 283 25.29 -10.09 -21.92
N LEU A 284 26.17 -11.05 -22.06
CA LEU A 284 26.63 -11.60 -23.33
C LEU A 284 26.47 -13.13 -23.28
N SER A 285 25.81 -13.70 -24.29
CA SER A 285 25.68 -15.12 -24.47
C SER A 285 26.41 -15.54 -25.74
N LEU A 286 27.31 -16.52 -25.63
CA LEU A 286 28.08 -17.10 -26.73
C LEU A 286 27.75 -18.59 -26.86
N SER A 287 27.58 -19.06 -28.11
CA SER A 287 27.49 -20.47 -28.46
C SER A 287 28.54 -20.76 -29.53
N PHE A 288 29.24 -21.88 -29.37
CA PHE A 288 30.27 -22.36 -30.29
C PHE A 288 29.83 -23.63 -30.97
#